data_36d7323602dca5d8d04d94835d14c154
#
_entry.id   36d7323602dca5d8d04d94835d14c154
#
_cell.length_a   1.000
_cell.length_b   1.000
_cell.length_c   1.000
_cell.angle_alpha   90.00
_cell.angle_beta   90.00
_cell.angle_gamma   90.00
#
_symmetry.space_group_name_H-M   'P 1'
#
loop_
_entity.id
_entity.type
_entity.pdbx_description
1 polymer ?
#
loop_
_entity_poly.entity_id
_entity_poly.type
_entity_poly.pdbx_seq_one_letter_code
_entity_poly.pdbx_strand_id
1 'polypeptide(L)'
;QRQMCIRDSITPVYHFLHQLSVPHPQNTSWKEIGNICFVLPKPRNGKNPEVYNYIGNDSALIIEKEIETEMKAELYSFLLENKFNKGVMFKKSIEQFVEHYEMVGLVQEETLMRAFQRWRKLVKEEKAIKL
;
A
#
# COMPACT_ATOMS: atom_id res chain seq x y z
N GLN A 1 16.82 -4.90 7.48
CA GLN A 1 15.53 -4.68 6.82
C GLN A 1 15.56 -3.45 5.93
N ARG A 2 15.08 -3.63 4.74
CA ARG A 2 15.03 -2.58 3.74
C ARG A 2 13.78 -1.75 3.93
N GLN A 3 13.92 -0.44 4.09
CA GLN A 3 12.79 0.48 4.13
C GLN A 3 12.49 1.01 2.74
N MET A 4 11.21 1.04 2.37
CA MET A 4 10.75 1.65 1.13
C MET A 4 10.31 3.09 1.45
N CYS A 5 10.92 4.07 0.80
CA CYS A 5 10.55 5.48 0.96
C CYS A 5 9.62 5.93 -0.17
N ILE A 6 8.48 6.44 0.19
CA ILE A 6 7.44 6.89 -0.75
C ILE A 6 7.41 8.42 -0.76
N ARG A 7 7.48 9.00 -1.95
CA ARG A 7 7.58 10.45 -2.15
C ARG A 7 6.41 11.08 -2.92
N ASP A 8 5.46 10.25 -3.34
CA ASP A 8 4.32 10.74 -4.13
C ASP A 8 3.26 11.35 -3.21
N SER A 9 2.99 12.63 -3.37
CA SER A 9 2.03 13.38 -2.54
C SER A 9 0.59 13.36 -3.06
N ILE A 10 0.33 12.69 -4.18
CA ILE A 10 -0.99 12.71 -4.84
C ILE A 10 -1.83 11.50 -4.48
N THR A 11 -1.27 10.47 -3.86
CA THR A 11 -1.97 9.24 -3.53
C THR A 11 -2.93 9.40 -2.36
N PRO A 12 -4.01 8.59 -2.27
CA PRO A 12 -4.88 8.55 -1.10
C PRO A 12 -4.14 8.29 0.21
N VAL A 13 -3.04 7.54 0.18
CA VAL A 13 -2.22 7.30 1.37
C VAL A 13 -1.70 8.61 1.94
N TYR A 14 -1.19 9.52 1.11
CA TYR A 14 -0.73 10.83 1.57
C TYR A 14 -1.85 11.69 2.13
N HIS A 15 -3.06 11.51 1.62
CA HIS A 15 -4.24 12.18 2.17
C HIS A 15 -4.49 11.74 3.61
N PHE A 16 -4.43 10.43 3.89
CA PHE A 16 -4.54 9.90 5.24
C PHE A 16 -3.39 10.35 6.14
N LEU A 17 -2.17 10.38 5.62
CA LEU A 17 -1.02 10.89 6.35
C LEU A 17 -1.24 12.34 6.79
N HIS A 18 -1.74 13.17 5.89
CA HIS A 18 -2.03 14.57 6.22
C HIS A 18 -3.11 14.69 7.29
N GLN A 19 -4.19 13.92 7.18
CA GLN A 19 -5.29 13.97 8.16
C GLN A 19 -4.88 13.45 9.53
N LEU A 20 -4.09 12.39 9.59
CA LEU A 20 -3.80 11.65 10.81
C LEU A 20 -2.48 12.05 11.48
N SER A 21 -1.63 12.81 10.80
CA SER A 21 -0.37 13.27 11.40
C SER A 21 -0.62 14.29 12.51
N VAL A 22 0.11 14.13 13.61
CA VAL A 22 0.01 14.97 14.79
C VAL A 22 1.42 15.37 15.26
N PRO A 23 1.54 16.37 16.13
CA PRO A 23 2.83 16.67 16.73
C PRO A 23 3.34 15.50 17.56
N HIS A 24 4.65 15.29 17.56
CA HIS A 24 5.26 14.21 18.34
C HIS A 24 5.02 14.42 19.82
N PRO A 25 4.45 13.43 20.55
CA PRO A 25 4.26 13.56 21.99
C PRO A 25 5.60 13.67 22.74
N GLN A 26 5.67 14.55 23.74
CA GLN A 26 6.91 14.83 24.47
C GLN A 26 7.47 13.63 25.22
N ASN A 27 6.59 12.72 25.66
CA ASN A 27 6.99 11.57 26.49
C ASN A 27 7.15 10.27 25.69
N THR A 28 7.18 10.36 24.36
CA THR A 28 7.24 9.18 23.48
C THR A 28 8.52 9.23 22.65
N SER A 29 9.26 8.14 22.66
CA SER A 29 10.44 8.02 21.80
C SER A 29 10.06 7.63 20.38
N TRP A 30 10.89 7.99 19.41
CA TRP A 30 10.73 7.58 18.02
C TRP A 30 10.97 6.08 17.89
N LYS A 31 10.09 5.43 17.09
CA LYS A 31 10.21 4.00 16.78
C LYS A 31 10.29 3.83 15.27
N GLU A 32 11.35 3.21 14.81
CA GLU A 32 11.53 2.85 13.40
C GLU A 32 11.36 1.34 13.24
N ILE A 33 10.12 0.87 13.32
CA ILE A 33 9.81 -0.57 13.31
C ILE A 33 9.17 -1.07 12.03
N GLY A 34 8.88 -0.19 11.10
CA GLY A 34 8.24 -0.55 9.84
C GLY A 34 9.23 -0.74 8.70
N ASN A 35 8.71 -1.24 7.58
CA ASN A 35 9.47 -1.39 6.34
C ASN A 35 9.09 -0.36 5.27
N ILE A 36 8.23 0.59 5.59
CA ILE A 36 7.81 1.68 4.71
C ILE A 36 8.06 3.00 5.41
N CYS A 37 8.60 3.95 4.67
CA CYS A 37 8.85 5.30 5.14
C CYS A 37 8.22 6.29 4.16
N PHE A 38 7.62 7.35 4.68
CA PHE A 38 7.00 8.39 3.86
C PHE A 38 7.81 9.68 3.99
N VAL A 39 8.13 10.28 2.83
CA VAL A 39 8.72 11.62 2.78
C VAL A 39 7.56 12.61 2.71
N LEU A 40 7.42 13.41 3.76
CA LEU A 40 6.33 14.38 3.84
C LEU A 40 6.60 15.56 2.92
N PRO A 41 5.65 15.93 2.06
CA PRO A 41 5.81 17.09 1.19
C PRO A 41 5.72 18.39 1.99
N LYS A 42 6.24 19.46 1.43
CA LYS A 42 6.08 20.80 2.01
C LYS A 42 4.60 21.15 2.09
N PRO A 43 4.13 21.70 3.22
CA PRO A 43 2.71 21.93 3.41
C PRO A 43 2.21 23.04 2.48
N ARG A 44 1.11 22.76 1.81
CA ARG A 44 0.33 23.79 1.15
C ARG A 44 -0.69 24.41 2.11
N ASN A 45 -1.13 23.64 3.10
CA ASN A 45 -2.15 24.05 4.07
C ASN A 45 -1.83 23.50 5.46
N GLY A 46 -1.36 24.34 6.36
CA GLY A 46 -1.54 24.19 7.79
C GLY A 46 -0.71 23.18 8.55
N LYS A 47 -0.26 22.07 7.96
CA LYS A 47 0.52 21.05 8.70
C LYS A 47 1.97 21.04 8.26
N ASN A 48 2.83 21.73 9.02
CA ASN A 48 4.25 21.72 8.77
C ASN A 48 4.88 20.37 9.15
N PRO A 49 5.54 19.66 8.22
CA PRO A 49 6.16 18.36 8.51
C PRO A 49 7.23 18.39 9.59
N GLU A 50 7.81 19.54 9.89
CA GLU A 50 8.75 19.68 11.01
C GLU A 50 8.08 19.53 12.37
N VAL A 51 6.76 19.78 12.45
CA VAL A 51 5.95 19.67 13.67
C VAL A 51 5.01 18.47 13.60
N TYR A 52 4.27 18.33 12.50
CA TYR A 52 3.28 17.26 12.31
C TYR A 52 3.95 16.08 11.60
N ASN A 53 4.72 15.32 12.34
CA ASN A 53 5.52 14.22 11.80
C ASN A 53 5.40 12.93 12.62
N TYR A 54 4.37 12.81 13.44
CA TYR A 54 4.11 11.64 14.24
C TYR A 54 2.78 10.99 13.87
N ILE A 55 2.77 9.65 13.80
CA ILE A 55 1.59 8.85 13.57
C ILE A 55 1.43 7.90 14.76
N GLY A 56 0.29 7.99 15.45
CA GLY A 56 -0.04 7.08 16.54
C GLY A 56 -0.31 5.66 16.06
N ASN A 57 -0.33 4.70 16.99
CA ASN A 57 -0.51 3.28 16.65
C ASN A 57 -1.82 3.00 15.91
N ASP A 58 -2.94 3.58 16.36
CA ASP A 58 -4.25 3.38 15.71
C ASP A 58 -4.28 3.99 14.32
N SER A 59 -3.72 5.18 14.17
CA SER A 59 -3.62 5.86 12.88
C SER A 59 -2.71 5.10 11.92
N ALA A 60 -1.62 4.52 12.42
CA ALA A 60 -0.71 3.69 11.62
C ALA A 60 -1.43 2.48 11.03
N LEU A 61 -2.32 1.83 11.80
CA LEU A 61 -3.10 0.69 11.31
C LEU A 61 -4.04 1.09 10.17
N ILE A 62 -4.65 2.26 10.24
CA ILE A 62 -5.52 2.79 9.19
C ILE A 62 -4.70 3.01 7.91
N ILE A 63 -3.54 3.62 8.03
CA ILE A 63 -2.65 3.89 6.90
C ILE A 63 -2.13 2.59 6.28
N GLU A 64 -1.72 1.62 7.09
CA GLU A 64 -1.24 0.32 6.62
C GLU A 64 -2.32 -0.40 5.81
N LYS A 65 -3.56 -0.34 6.27
CA LYS A 65 -4.69 -0.95 5.57
C LYS A 65 -4.93 -0.27 4.22
N GLU A 66 -4.81 1.05 4.15
CA GLU A 66 -4.96 1.78 2.89
C GLU A 66 -3.84 1.45 1.91
N ILE A 67 -2.61 1.34 2.37
CA ILE A 67 -1.48 0.91 1.55
C ILE A 67 -1.74 -0.48 0.96
N GLU A 68 -2.20 -1.41 1.79
CA GLU A 68 -2.51 -2.77 1.36
C GLU A 68 -3.62 -2.78 0.30
N THR A 69 -4.66 -1.99 0.51
CA THR A 69 -5.78 -1.89 -0.43
C THR A 69 -5.33 -1.35 -1.77
N GLU A 70 -4.55 -0.29 -1.80
CA GLU A 70 -4.03 0.29 -3.04
C GLU A 70 -3.05 -0.63 -3.75
N MET A 71 -2.17 -1.27 -3.01
CA MET A 71 -1.22 -2.25 -3.57
C MET A 71 -1.97 -3.41 -4.23
N LYS A 72 -2.99 -3.94 -3.57
CA LYS A 72 -3.79 -5.04 -4.12
C LYS A 72 -4.55 -4.63 -5.36
N ALA A 73 -5.13 -3.43 -5.38
CA ALA A 73 -5.83 -2.91 -6.55
C ALA A 73 -4.89 -2.82 -7.76
N GLU A 74 -3.70 -2.29 -7.55
CA GLU A 74 -2.69 -2.17 -8.60
C GLU A 74 -2.20 -3.54 -9.07
N LEU A 75 -1.94 -4.45 -8.13
CA LEU A 75 -1.52 -5.81 -8.42
C LEU A 75 -2.58 -6.54 -9.27
N TYR A 76 -3.84 -6.46 -8.89
CA TYR A 76 -4.91 -7.17 -9.59
C TYR A 76 -5.09 -6.64 -11.02
N SER A 77 -5.01 -5.33 -11.22
CA SER A 77 -5.03 -4.73 -12.54
C SER A 77 -3.85 -5.20 -13.39
N PHE A 78 -2.67 -5.25 -12.82
CA PHE A 78 -1.45 -5.71 -13.49
C PHE A 78 -1.56 -7.18 -13.90
N LEU A 79 -2.07 -8.04 -13.01
CA LEU A 79 -2.23 -9.47 -13.31
C LEU A 79 -3.23 -9.71 -14.42
N LEU A 80 -4.37 -9.02 -14.39
CA LEU A 80 -5.40 -9.17 -15.41
C LEU A 80 -4.93 -8.64 -16.77
N GLU A 81 -4.27 -7.49 -16.78
CA GLU A 81 -3.72 -6.91 -18.01
C GLU A 81 -2.68 -7.83 -18.65
N ASN A 82 -1.74 -8.35 -17.85
CA ASN A 82 -0.73 -9.27 -18.35
C ASN A 82 -1.34 -10.56 -18.90
N LYS A 83 -2.35 -11.10 -18.22
CA LYS A 83 -3.00 -12.34 -18.67
C LYS A 83 -3.74 -12.15 -19.99
N PHE A 84 -4.58 -11.13 -20.08
CA PHE A 84 -5.48 -10.97 -21.21
C PHE A 84 -4.86 -10.23 -22.40
N ASN A 85 -3.91 -9.33 -22.18
CA ASN A 85 -3.28 -8.56 -23.25
C ASN A 85 -1.92 -9.13 -23.70
N LYS A 86 -1.20 -9.79 -22.81
CA LYS A 86 0.14 -10.29 -23.09
C LYS A 86 0.30 -11.81 -22.96
N GLY A 87 -0.74 -12.50 -22.49
CA GLY A 87 -0.70 -13.94 -22.32
C GLY A 87 0.23 -14.44 -21.22
N VAL A 88 0.59 -13.59 -20.26
CA VAL A 88 1.48 -13.96 -19.16
C VAL A 88 0.67 -14.58 -18.03
N MET A 89 1.12 -15.72 -17.51
CA MET A 89 0.45 -16.41 -16.42
C MET A 89 0.52 -15.62 -15.12
N PHE A 90 -0.48 -15.78 -14.26
CA PHE A 90 -0.58 -15.02 -13.02
C PHE A 90 0.64 -15.18 -12.10
N LYS A 91 1.16 -16.40 -11.97
CA LYS A 91 2.35 -16.65 -11.16
C LYS A 91 3.55 -15.84 -11.62
N LYS A 92 3.78 -15.82 -12.92
CA LYS A 92 4.88 -15.05 -13.53
C LYS A 92 4.66 -13.56 -13.37
N SER A 93 3.42 -13.10 -13.50
CA SER A 93 3.07 -11.69 -13.31
C SER A 93 3.31 -11.24 -11.88
N ILE A 94 3.01 -12.08 -10.90
CA ILE A 94 3.28 -11.76 -9.49
C ILE A 94 4.79 -11.60 -9.25
N GLU A 95 5.60 -12.50 -9.80
CA GLU A 95 7.05 -12.40 -9.73
C GLU A 95 7.55 -11.07 -10.32
N GLN A 96 7.03 -10.69 -11.48
CA GLN A 96 7.38 -9.44 -12.15
C GLN A 96 6.96 -8.21 -11.31
N PHE A 97 5.78 -8.25 -10.71
CA PHE A 97 5.29 -7.18 -9.86
C PHE A 97 6.17 -6.98 -8.63
N VAL A 98 6.49 -8.08 -7.95
CA VAL A 98 7.33 -8.06 -6.75
C VAL A 98 8.75 -7.53 -7.08
N GLU A 99 9.32 -7.93 -8.20
CA GLU A 99 10.62 -7.42 -8.65
C GLU A 99 10.57 -5.94 -9.01
N HIS A 100 9.54 -5.54 -9.74
CA HIS A 100 9.39 -4.15 -10.21
C HIS A 100 9.33 -3.16 -9.04
N TYR A 101 8.60 -3.51 -8.00
CA TYR A 101 8.45 -2.66 -6.81
C TYR A 101 9.46 -2.97 -5.72
N GLU A 102 10.48 -3.77 -6.03
CA GLU A 102 11.56 -4.13 -5.10
C GLU A 102 11.05 -4.72 -3.78
N MET A 103 10.00 -5.53 -3.87
CA MET A 103 9.38 -6.17 -2.70
C MET A 103 9.85 -7.61 -2.46
N VAL A 104 10.88 -8.06 -3.15
CA VAL A 104 11.44 -9.40 -2.95
C VAL A 104 11.89 -9.56 -1.50
N GLY A 105 11.38 -10.60 -0.83
CA GLY A 105 11.66 -10.84 0.57
C GLY A 105 10.82 -10.04 1.56
N LEU A 106 10.04 -9.06 1.09
CA LEU A 106 9.14 -8.27 1.94
C LEU A 106 7.72 -8.82 1.95
N VAL A 107 7.28 -9.43 0.85
CA VAL A 107 5.96 -10.06 0.74
C VAL A 107 6.11 -11.48 0.19
N GLN A 108 5.20 -12.36 0.58
CA GLN A 108 5.17 -13.72 0.05
C GLN A 108 4.25 -13.76 -1.18
N GLU A 109 4.80 -14.26 -2.29
CA GLU A 109 4.08 -14.37 -3.55
C GLU A 109 2.84 -15.25 -3.44
N GLU A 110 2.90 -16.33 -2.67
CA GLU A 110 1.76 -17.22 -2.42
C GLU A 110 0.60 -16.48 -1.73
N THR A 111 0.91 -15.62 -0.78
CA THR A 111 -0.10 -14.81 -0.08
C THR A 111 -0.81 -13.88 -1.06
N LEU A 112 -0.07 -13.26 -1.95
CA LEU A 112 -0.63 -12.39 -3.00
C LEU A 112 -1.51 -13.19 -3.96
N MET A 113 -1.08 -14.38 -4.37
CA MET A 113 -1.86 -15.24 -5.24
C MET A 113 -3.18 -15.66 -4.59
N ARG A 114 -3.16 -16.06 -3.32
CA ARG A 114 -4.37 -16.44 -2.59
C ARG A 114 -5.35 -15.27 -2.48
N ALA A 115 -4.84 -14.08 -2.17
CA ALA A 115 -5.67 -12.88 -2.09
C ALA A 115 -6.33 -12.57 -3.44
N PHE A 116 -5.57 -12.67 -4.53
CA PHE A 116 -6.06 -12.48 -5.88
C PHE A 116 -7.16 -13.48 -6.25
N GLN A 117 -6.95 -14.77 -5.95
CA GLN A 117 -7.94 -15.80 -6.26
C GLN A 117 -9.23 -15.62 -5.46
N ARG A 118 -9.15 -15.21 -4.20
CA ARG A 118 -10.32 -14.88 -3.40
C ARG A 118 -11.08 -13.70 -3.97
N TRP A 119 -10.38 -12.67 -4.38
CA TRP A 119 -11.00 -11.50 -5.00
C TRP A 119 -11.71 -11.86 -6.32
N ARG A 120 -11.08 -12.67 -7.16
CA ARG A 120 -11.70 -13.14 -8.41
C ARG A 120 -12.99 -13.90 -8.15
N LYS A 121 -13.00 -14.76 -7.14
CA LYS A 121 -14.19 -15.52 -6.76
C LYS A 121 -15.32 -14.60 -6.32
N LEU A 122 -15.03 -13.61 -5.50
CA LEU A 122 -16.00 -12.62 -5.04
C LEU A 122 -16.58 -11.82 -6.21
N VAL A 123 -15.76 -11.41 -7.15
CA VAL A 123 -16.22 -10.68 -8.34
C VAL A 123 -17.15 -11.53 -9.18
N LYS A 124 -16.88 -12.82 -9.35
CA LYS A 124 -17.77 -13.75 -10.07
C LYS A 124 -19.11 -13.91 -9.36
N GLU A 125 -19.09 -14.07 -8.05
CA GLU A 125 -20.31 -14.20 -7.24
C GLU A 125 -21.15 -12.92 -7.32
N GLU A 126 -20.53 -11.77 -7.25
CA GLU A 126 -21.18 -10.47 -7.38
C GLU A 126 -21.86 -10.30 -8.75
N LYS A 127 -21.19 -10.70 -9.83
CA LYS A 127 -21.76 -10.67 -11.17
C LYS A 127 -22.93 -11.64 -11.32
N ALA A 128 -22.88 -12.80 -10.67
CA ALA A 128 -23.95 -13.77 -10.69
C ALA A 128 -25.21 -13.26 -9.99
N ILE A 129 -25.06 -12.46 -8.95
CA ILE A 129 -26.17 -11.88 -8.19
C ILE A 129 -26.85 -10.75 -8.95
N LYS A 130 -26.17 -10.06 -9.84
CA LYS A 130 -26.69 -8.92 -10.61
C LYS A 130 -27.56 -9.31 -11.81
N LEU A 131 -27.78 -10.57 -12.00
CA LEU A 131 -28.71 -11.06 -13.02
C LEU A 131 -30.13 -10.94 -12.54
#